data_f94255cb0aab229118491d9ff7a80fc4
#
_entry.id   f94255cb0aab229118491d9ff7a80fc4
#
_cell.length_a   1.000
_cell.length_b   1.000
_cell.length_c   1.000
_cell.angle_alpha   90.00
_cell.angle_beta   90.00
_cell.angle_gamma   90.00
#
_symmetry.space_group_name_H-M   'P 1'
#
loop_
_entity.id
_entity.type
_entity.pdbx_description
1 polymer ?
#
loop_
_entity_poly.entity_id
_entity_poly.type
_entity_poly.pdbx_seq_one_letter_code
_entity_poly.pdbx_strand_id
1 'polypeptide(L)'
;MTKKSYRVVTTGLEFPEGPIAMSDGSIILVEIKRGTLTRVLPGGVQEVVAELGGGPNGIAIGPGGKCYVCNNGGFDWHTDTAGNRPTLQPANYSGGRIEVVDLDTGVVEVLYADVDGVALSGPNDIVFDRQGGFYFSDLGKVRRHDQDRGRVLYAKADGSLIRTLAAPVEMPNGVGLSPDESTLYVAETPAARLWAFDLIEPGRAKKLPWPSPHGGRFIAGSSGYQRFDSLAVEEDGRVCVATLVNGGISVVSPEVGSVEHIPFPDPYTTNICFGGDELRTAYITLSQSGQLIEVPWPRAGLALNYLNK
;
A
#
# COMPACT_ATOMS: atom_id res chain seq x y z
N MET A 1 4.06 -10.91 26.35
CA MET A 1 4.54 -10.52 25.01
C MET A 1 5.61 -9.46 25.19
N THR A 2 6.84 -9.71 24.80
CA THR A 2 7.93 -8.72 24.85
C THR A 2 7.63 -7.66 23.79
N LYS A 3 7.50 -6.40 24.23
CA LYS A 3 7.37 -5.24 23.34
C LYS A 3 8.59 -5.22 22.42
N LYS A 4 8.43 -5.41 21.10
CA LYS A 4 9.57 -5.26 20.17
C LYS A 4 10.11 -3.84 20.31
N SER A 5 11.41 -3.71 20.45
CA SER A 5 12.06 -2.40 20.44
C SER A 5 12.02 -1.86 19.02
N TYR A 6 11.60 -0.62 18.86
CA TYR A 6 11.66 0.11 17.59
C TYR A 6 12.33 1.46 17.83
N ARG A 7 12.86 2.05 16.77
CA ARG A 7 13.39 3.42 16.77
C ARG A 7 12.47 4.31 15.95
N VAL A 8 12.16 5.48 16.46
CA VAL A 8 11.46 6.51 15.69
C VAL A 8 12.47 7.15 14.75
N VAL A 9 12.20 7.09 13.44
CA VAL A 9 13.01 7.69 12.39
C VAL A 9 12.70 9.18 12.27
N THR A 10 11.41 9.51 12.20
CA THR A 10 10.91 10.90 12.16
C THR A 10 9.50 11.01 12.68
N THR A 11 9.07 12.24 12.99
CA THR A 11 7.72 12.58 13.50
C THR A 11 7.20 13.83 12.79
N GLY A 12 5.92 14.16 12.98
CA GLY A 12 5.30 15.37 12.41
C GLY A 12 4.89 15.21 10.95
N LEU A 13 4.84 13.97 10.46
CA LEU A 13 4.26 13.65 9.16
C LEU A 13 2.73 13.76 9.20
N GLU A 14 2.10 14.11 8.09
CA GLU A 14 0.65 14.26 7.99
C GLU A 14 -0.01 13.04 7.34
N PHE A 15 -0.19 11.98 8.14
CA PHE A 15 -0.72 10.69 7.76
C PHE A 15 0.16 10.00 6.71
N PRO A 16 1.39 9.58 7.12
CA PRO A 16 2.36 8.95 6.22
C PRO A 16 1.90 7.60 5.71
N GLU A 17 2.19 7.31 4.43
CA GLU A 17 1.86 6.07 3.73
C GLU A 17 2.91 5.72 2.69
N GLY A 18 2.82 4.48 2.15
CA GLY A 18 3.64 4.02 1.05
C GLY A 18 5.16 4.14 1.27
N PRO A 19 5.75 3.69 2.38
CA PRO A 19 7.19 3.86 2.60
C PRO A 19 8.00 2.98 1.64
N ILE A 20 9.09 3.53 1.09
CA ILE A 20 10.08 2.84 0.26
C ILE A 20 11.47 3.11 0.81
N ALA A 21 12.23 2.08 1.13
CA ALA A 21 13.60 2.20 1.61
C ALA A 21 14.59 2.27 0.41
N MET A 22 15.24 3.41 0.26
CA MET A 22 16.21 3.65 -0.81
C MET A 22 17.60 3.14 -0.40
N SER A 23 18.46 2.86 -1.41
CA SER A 23 19.83 2.36 -1.19
C SER A 23 20.75 3.35 -0.50
N ASP A 24 20.44 4.66 -0.56
CA ASP A 24 21.16 5.72 0.13
C ASP A 24 20.79 5.86 1.61
N GLY A 25 19.88 4.98 2.09
CA GLY A 25 19.37 4.99 3.47
C GLY A 25 18.25 5.99 3.71
N SER A 26 17.81 6.73 2.70
CA SER A 26 16.61 7.55 2.79
C SER A 26 15.35 6.69 2.64
N ILE A 27 14.22 7.22 3.15
CA ILE A 27 12.91 6.63 2.96
C ILE A 27 12.06 7.61 2.17
N ILE A 28 11.52 7.18 1.02
CA ILE A 28 10.50 7.94 0.30
C ILE A 28 9.14 7.44 0.78
N LEU A 29 8.22 8.37 1.03
CA LEU A 29 6.85 8.08 1.44
C LEU A 29 5.91 9.20 0.95
N VAL A 30 4.62 8.97 1.04
CA VAL A 30 3.63 10.02 0.84
C VAL A 30 3.06 10.49 2.16
N GLU A 31 2.56 11.71 2.18
CA GLU A 31 1.74 12.24 3.27
C GLU A 31 0.35 12.51 2.73
N ILE A 32 -0.59 11.62 3.00
CA ILE A 32 -1.93 11.65 2.38
C ILE A 32 -2.63 12.97 2.67
N LYS A 33 -2.56 13.44 3.93
CA LYS A 33 -3.25 14.67 4.34
C LYS A 33 -2.56 15.93 3.80
N ARG A 34 -1.23 15.95 3.74
CA ARG A 34 -0.45 17.04 3.18
C ARG A 34 -0.54 17.09 1.65
N GLY A 35 -0.72 15.94 1.02
CA GLY A 35 -0.75 15.80 -0.44
C GLY A 35 0.64 15.83 -1.08
N THR A 36 1.67 15.31 -0.40
CA THR A 36 3.06 15.38 -0.86
C THR A 36 3.70 14.01 -1.03
N LEU A 37 4.70 13.94 -1.92
CA LEU A 37 5.75 12.93 -1.92
C LEU A 37 6.92 13.48 -1.11
N THR A 38 7.29 12.80 -0.03
CA THR A 38 8.26 13.28 0.96
C THR A 38 9.43 12.30 1.05
N ARG A 39 10.66 12.80 1.08
CA ARG A 39 11.88 12.05 1.38
C ARG A 39 12.31 12.31 2.81
N VAL A 40 12.50 11.23 3.57
CA VAL A 40 13.06 11.26 4.91
C VAL A 40 14.51 10.82 4.82
N LEU A 41 15.43 11.74 5.03
CA LEU A 41 16.88 11.51 4.97
C LEU A 41 17.36 10.68 6.17
N PRO A 42 18.53 10.01 6.08
CA PRO A 42 19.19 9.47 7.25
C PRO A 42 19.35 10.55 8.33
N GLY A 43 18.84 10.27 9.55
CA GLY A 43 18.76 11.28 10.63
C GLY A 43 17.40 11.95 10.78
N GLY A 44 16.42 11.65 9.91
CA GLY A 44 15.01 12.01 10.10
C GLY A 44 14.59 13.37 9.54
N VAL A 45 15.47 14.07 8.82
CA VAL A 45 15.14 15.32 8.13
C VAL A 45 14.18 15.02 6.97
N GLN A 46 13.12 15.80 6.83
CA GLN A 46 12.09 15.66 5.81
C GLN A 46 12.30 16.68 4.69
N GLU A 47 12.18 16.22 3.45
CA GLU A 47 12.25 17.06 2.24
C GLU A 47 11.05 16.71 1.35
N VAL A 48 10.30 17.72 0.91
CA VAL A 48 9.23 17.52 -0.08
C VAL A 48 9.85 17.34 -1.46
N VAL A 49 9.60 16.21 -2.09
CA VAL A 49 10.05 15.90 -3.45
C VAL A 49 9.08 16.47 -4.48
N ALA A 50 7.78 16.31 -4.23
CA ALA A 50 6.72 16.81 -5.13
C ALA A 50 5.44 17.12 -4.37
N GLU A 51 4.74 18.16 -4.83
CA GLU A 51 3.37 18.49 -4.43
C GLU A 51 2.39 17.77 -5.37
N LEU A 52 1.64 16.81 -4.84
CA LEU A 52 0.73 15.97 -5.60
C LEU A 52 -0.74 16.43 -5.49
N GLY A 53 -1.06 17.00 -4.34
CA GLY A 53 -2.47 17.29 -4.01
C GLY A 53 -3.32 16.03 -3.91
N GLY A 54 -4.63 16.18 -3.80
CA GLY A 54 -5.55 15.05 -3.66
C GLY A 54 -5.24 14.22 -2.41
N GLY A 55 -4.96 12.95 -2.60
CA GLY A 55 -4.59 12.01 -1.53
C GLY A 55 -3.62 10.94 -2.05
N PRO A 56 -2.32 11.26 -2.20
CA PRO A 56 -1.32 10.25 -2.55
C PRO A 56 -1.29 9.17 -1.46
N ASN A 57 -1.20 7.90 -1.87
CA ASN A 57 -1.30 6.75 -0.96
C ASN A 57 -0.16 5.76 -1.20
N GLY A 58 -0.37 4.62 -1.83
CA GLY A 58 0.70 3.68 -2.14
C GLY A 58 1.63 4.19 -3.21
N ILE A 59 2.92 3.87 -3.10
CA ILE A 59 3.93 4.20 -4.10
C ILE A 59 4.85 3.02 -4.40
N ALA A 60 5.38 2.99 -5.61
CA ALA A 60 6.40 2.04 -6.02
C ALA A 60 7.42 2.66 -6.96
N ILE A 61 8.68 2.24 -6.88
CA ILE A 61 9.68 2.56 -7.90
C ILE A 61 9.47 1.60 -9.09
N GLY A 62 9.33 2.19 -10.26
CA GLY A 62 9.15 1.47 -11.51
C GLY A 62 10.30 1.65 -12.49
N PRO A 63 10.09 1.27 -13.77
CA PRO A 63 11.10 1.41 -14.82
C PRO A 63 11.67 2.83 -14.90
N GLY A 64 12.99 2.93 -15.10
CA GLY A 64 13.70 4.22 -15.16
C GLY A 64 13.87 4.93 -13.84
N GLY A 65 13.63 4.26 -12.70
CA GLY A 65 13.80 4.85 -11.37
C GLY A 65 12.72 5.86 -10.98
N LYS A 66 11.66 6.00 -11.77
CA LYS A 66 10.53 6.90 -11.49
C LYS A 66 9.64 6.34 -10.37
N CYS A 67 9.02 7.23 -9.61
CA CYS A 67 8.07 6.86 -8.56
C CYS A 67 6.63 6.91 -9.11
N TYR A 68 5.93 5.78 -9.00
CA TYR A 68 4.53 5.65 -9.38
C TYR A 68 3.68 5.78 -8.13
N VAL A 69 2.65 6.62 -8.19
CA VAL A 69 1.83 7.01 -7.04
C VAL A 69 0.37 6.68 -7.30
N CYS A 70 -0.25 5.92 -6.42
CA CYS A 70 -1.69 5.79 -6.32
C CYS A 70 -2.25 7.03 -5.63
N ASN A 71 -2.93 7.92 -6.36
CA ASN A 71 -3.57 9.09 -5.79
C ASN A 71 -5.08 8.85 -5.68
N ASN A 72 -5.59 8.80 -4.47
CA ASN A 72 -6.99 8.46 -4.19
C ASN A 72 -7.96 9.67 -4.28
N GLY A 73 -7.47 10.85 -4.65
CA GLY A 73 -8.27 12.07 -4.82
C GLY A 73 -8.61 12.82 -3.53
N GLY A 74 -8.21 12.30 -2.36
CA GLY A 74 -8.35 12.97 -1.07
C GLY A 74 -9.38 12.37 -0.11
N PHE A 75 -9.30 12.80 1.14
CA PHE A 75 -10.24 12.48 2.22
C PHE A 75 -10.63 13.72 3.00
N ASP A 76 -11.81 13.70 3.60
CA ASP A 76 -12.11 14.54 4.77
C ASP A 76 -11.35 14.00 6.00
N TRP A 77 -10.98 14.89 6.90
CA TRP A 77 -10.13 14.54 8.03
C TRP A 77 -10.79 14.85 9.37
N HIS A 78 -10.65 13.92 10.29
CA HIS A 78 -10.84 14.20 11.71
C HIS A 78 -9.47 14.35 12.37
N THR A 79 -9.26 15.47 13.07
CA THR A 79 -8.01 15.76 13.79
C THR A 79 -8.30 16.01 15.24
N ASP A 80 -7.62 15.31 16.13
CA ASP A 80 -7.71 15.46 17.59
C ASP A 80 -6.33 15.30 18.24
N THR A 81 -6.26 15.19 19.55
CA THR A 81 -5.00 15.03 20.30
C THR A 81 -4.26 13.72 20.00
N ALA A 82 -4.94 12.72 19.46
CA ALA A 82 -4.31 11.47 19.04
C ALA A 82 -3.70 11.56 17.63
N GLY A 83 -4.06 12.58 16.86
CA GLY A 83 -3.55 12.82 15.51
C GLY A 83 -4.63 12.92 14.44
N ASN A 84 -4.30 12.50 13.24
CA ASN A 84 -5.15 12.58 12.06
C ASN A 84 -5.76 11.22 11.71
N ARG A 85 -7.00 11.22 11.20
CA ARG A 85 -7.62 10.02 10.61
C ARG A 85 -8.53 10.40 9.45
N PRO A 86 -8.47 9.64 8.33
CA PRO A 86 -9.35 9.88 7.19
C PRO A 86 -10.79 9.49 7.53
N THR A 87 -11.76 10.17 6.90
CA THR A 87 -13.17 9.89 7.10
C THR A 87 -13.87 9.59 5.76
N LEU A 88 -14.52 10.54 5.16
CA LEU A 88 -15.32 10.36 3.95
C LEU A 88 -14.63 10.97 2.72
N GLN A 89 -15.24 10.79 1.57
CA GLN A 89 -14.89 11.53 0.36
C GLN A 89 -15.10 13.04 0.61
N PRO A 90 -14.08 13.88 0.36
CA PRO A 90 -14.19 15.30 0.60
C PRO A 90 -15.01 16.01 -0.49
N ALA A 91 -15.52 17.19 -0.18
CA ALA A 91 -16.25 18.00 -1.18
C ALA A 91 -15.37 18.45 -2.37
N ASN A 92 -14.06 18.60 -2.14
CA ASN A 92 -13.07 18.94 -3.15
C ASN A 92 -12.32 17.70 -3.72
N TYR A 93 -12.97 16.53 -3.70
CA TYR A 93 -12.42 15.31 -4.27
C TYR A 93 -11.93 15.54 -5.71
N SER A 94 -10.65 15.22 -5.96
CA SER A 94 -9.99 15.55 -7.24
C SER A 94 -9.93 14.38 -8.24
N GLY A 95 -10.61 13.27 -7.97
CA GLY A 95 -10.57 12.06 -8.81
C GLY A 95 -9.41 11.14 -8.44
N GLY A 96 -9.64 9.82 -8.60
CA GLY A 96 -8.60 8.80 -8.48
C GLY A 96 -7.70 8.78 -9.72
N ARG A 97 -6.38 8.57 -9.54
CA ARG A 97 -5.43 8.51 -10.65
C ARG A 97 -4.13 7.82 -10.26
N ILE A 98 -3.40 7.35 -11.27
CA ILE A 98 -2.01 6.92 -11.13
C ILE A 98 -1.14 8.05 -11.66
N GLU A 99 -0.23 8.54 -10.84
CA GLU A 99 0.76 9.57 -11.18
C GLU A 99 2.15 8.96 -11.28
N VAL A 100 3.00 9.57 -12.10
CA VAL A 100 4.42 9.25 -12.21
C VAL A 100 5.23 10.47 -11.86
N VAL A 101 6.14 10.33 -10.91
CA VAL A 101 6.99 11.41 -10.41
C VAL A 101 8.44 11.10 -10.77
N ASP A 102 9.10 12.08 -11.36
CA ASP A 102 10.54 12.09 -11.53
C ASP A 102 11.18 12.57 -10.22
N LEU A 103 11.94 11.69 -9.56
CA LEU A 103 12.47 11.96 -8.21
C LEU A 103 13.58 13.02 -8.16
N ASP A 104 14.21 13.32 -9.30
CA ASP A 104 15.28 14.30 -9.38
C ASP A 104 14.72 15.71 -9.62
N THR A 105 13.65 15.81 -10.40
CA THR A 105 13.07 17.10 -10.81
C THR A 105 11.77 17.46 -10.08
N GLY A 106 11.11 16.48 -9.45
CA GLY A 106 9.78 16.63 -8.84
C GLY A 106 8.64 16.78 -9.86
N VAL A 107 8.90 16.59 -11.15
CA VAL A 107 7.87 16.68 -12.20
C VAL A 107 6.87 15.53 -12.05
N VAL A 108 5.58 15.86 -12.12
CA VAL A 108 4.46 14.95 -11.94
C VAL A 108 3.67 14.84 -13.24
N GLU A 109 3.38 13.62 -13.67
CA GLU A 109 2.56 13.33 -14.84
C GLU A 109 1.44 12.35 -14.45
N VAL A 110 0.22 12.55 -14.96
CA VAL A 110 -0.88 11.58 -14.80
C VAL A 110 -0.74 10.51 -15.87
N LEU A 111 -0.64 9.25 -15.44
CA LEU A 111 -0.51 8.11 -16.34
C LEU A 111 -1.88 7.47 -16.66
N TYR A 112 -2.70 7.26 -15.63
CA TYR A 112 -4.04 6.67 -15.76
C TYR A 112 -5.04 7.39 -14.86
N ALA A 113 -6.25 7.63 -15.36
CA ALA A 113 -7.37 8.19 -14.61
C ALA A 113 -8.66 7.35 -14.74
N ASP A 114 -8.70 6.42 -15.67
CA ASP A 114 -9.84 5.53 -15.90
C ASP A 114 -9.41 4.15 -16.44
N VAL A 115 -10.34 3.20 -16.43
CA VAL A 115 -10.25 1.92 -17.13
C VAL A 115 -11.57 1.67 -17.86
N ASP A 116 -11.51 1.42 -19.16
CA ASP A 116 -12.69 1.21 -20.05
C ASP A 116 -13.74 2.34 -19.94
N GLY A 117 -13.30 3.58 -19.76
CA GLY A 117 -14.16 4.77 -19.60
C GLY A 117 -14.81 4.90 -18.22
N VAL A 118 -14.44 4.05 -17.26
CA VAL A 118 -14.88 4.15 -15.85
C VAL A 118 -13.76 4.74 -15.01
N ALA A 119 -13.97 5.92 -14.46
CA ALA A 119 -12.98 6.63 -13.65
C ALA A 119 -12.42 5.77 -12.50
N LEU A 120 -11.16 5.94 -12.19
CA LEU A 120 -10.56 5.44 -10.94
C LEU A 120 -11.14 6.25 -9.78
N SER A 121 -11.50 5.54 -8.69
CA SER A 121 -12.16 6.19 -7.54
C SER A 121 -11.22 6.45 -6.37
N GLY A 122 -10.43 5.46 -6.00
CA GLY A 122 -9.53 5.56 -4.85
C GLY A 122 -8.33 4.64 -4.98
N PRO A 123 -7.45 4.82 -5.99
CA PRO A 123 -6.20 4.05 -6.05
C PRO A 123 -5.48 4.11 -4.72
N ASN A 124 -5.04 2.93 -4.23
CA ASN A 124 -4.54 2.82 -2.87
C ASN A 124 -3.11 2.26 -2.82
N ASP A 125 -2.88 1.00 -3.16
CA ASP A 125 -1.57 0.37 -3.06
C ASP A 125 -1.11 -0.22 -4.41
N ILE A 126 0.22 -0.42 -4.59
CA ILE A 126 0.82 -0.71 -5.89
C ILE A 126 2.05 -1.62 -5.75
N VAL A 127 2.19 -2.60 -6.68
CA VAL A 127 3.38 -3.45 -6.79
C VAL A 127 3.71 -3.73 -8.25
N PHE A 128 5.00 -3.59 -8.62
CA PHE A 128 5.50 -3.90 -9.96
C PHE A 128 5.82 -5.38 -10.13
N ASP A 129 5.50 -5.94 -11.31
CA ASP A 129 6.04 -7.21 -11.77
C ASP A 129 7.41 -7.03 -12.47
N ARG A 130 8.11 -8.14 -12.74
CA ARG A 130 9.42 -8.12 -13.43
C ARG A 130 9.37 -7.73 -14.89
N GLN A 131 8.16 -7.63 -15.48
CA GLN A 131 7.96 -7.33 -16.90
C GLN A 131 7.60 -5.85 -17.16
N GLY A 132 7.61 -5.01 -16.12
CA GLY A 132 7.33 -3.57 -16.21
C GLY A 132 5.85 -3.23 -16.20
N GLY A 133 5.00 -4.17 -15.81
CA GLY A 133 3.63 -3.89 -15.43
C GLY A 133 3.49 -3.76 -13.92
N PHE A 134 2.35 -3.28 -13.47
CA PHE A 134 2.06 -3.15 -12.05
C PHE A 134 0.61 -3.50 -11.73
N TYR A 135 0.44 -4.10 -10.57
CA TYR A 135 -0.86 -4.34 -9.96
C TYR A 135 -1.14 -3.23 -8.96
N PHE A 136 -2.39 -2.78 -8.90
CA PHE A 136 -2.82 -1.82 -7.91
C PHE A 136 -4.26 -2.06 -7.49
N SER A 137 -4.58 -1.62 -6.29
CA SER A 137 -5.93 -1.63 -5.77
C SER A 137 -6.60 -0.27 -6.02
N ASP A 138 -7.87 -0.29 -6.42
CA ASP A 138 -8.78 0.85 -6.40
C ASP A 138 -9.81 0.59 -5.29
N LEU A 139 -9.53 1.14 -4.13
CA LEU A 139 -10.28 0.92 -2.89
C LEU A 139 -11.72 1.44 -3.01
N GLY A 140 -11.93 2.45 -3.84
CA GLY A 140 -13.17 3.19 -3.92
C GLY A 140 -13.26 4.32 -2.89
N LYS A 141 -14.40 4.99 -2.85
CA LYS A 141 -14.70 6.08 -1.92
C LYS A 141 -15.92 5.77 -1.07
N VAL A 142 -15.84 6.18 0.20
CA VAL A 142 -16.96 6.11 1.15
C VAL A 142 -17.59 7.48 1.26
N ARG A 143 -18.89 7.53 1.10
CA ARG A 143 -19.73 8.73 1.25
C ARG A 143 -20.72 8.50 2.39
N ARG A 144 -21.50 9.50 2.74
CA ARG A 144 -22.38 9.43 3.92
C ARG A 144 -23.41 8.31 3.86
N HIS A 145 -23.89 7.95 2.69
CA HIS A 145 -25.00 7.01 2.52
C HIS A 145 -24.70 5.86 1.55
N ASP A 146 -23.53 5.88 0.90
CA ASP A 146 -23.10 4.86 -0.05
C ASP A 146 -21.57 4.73 -0.09
N GLN A 147 -21.10 3.74 -0.82
CA GLN A 147 -19.67 3.55 -1.09
C GLN A 147 -19.47 2.91 -2.46
N ASP A 148 -18.31 3.15 -3.07
CA ASP A 148 -17.92 2.45 -4.28
C ASP A 148 -17.53 1.00 -3.96
N ARG A 149 -17.80 0.09 -4.91
CA ARG A 149 -17.23 -1.25 -4.90
C ARG A 149 -15.83 -1.17 -5.49
N GLY A 150 -14.85 -1.68 -4.76
CA GLY A 150 -13.45 -1.63 -5.18
C GLY A 150 -13.10 -2.62 -6.30
N ARG A 151 -11.89 -2.44 -6.84
CA ARG A 151 -11.33 -3.25 -7.94
C ARG A 151 -9.85 -3.50 -7.70
N VAL A 152 -9.35 -4.61 -8.24
CA VAL A 152 -7.91 -4.85 -8.41
C VAL A 152 -7.60 -4.75 -9.89
N LEU A 153 -6.60 -3.97 -10.25
CA LEU A 153 -6.24 -3.66 -11.62
C LEU A 153 -4.80 -4.05 -11.93
N TYR A 154 -4.51 -4.16 -13.21
CA TYR A 154 -3.19 -4.30 -13.77
C TYR A 154 -2.99 -3.25 -14.85
N ALA A 155 -1.81 -2.62 -14.86
CA ALA A 155 -1.47 -1.63 -15.88
C ALA A 155 0.02 -1.73 -16.27
N LYS A 156 0.37 -1.17 -17.42
CA LYS A 156 1.75 -1.04 -17.88
C LYS A 156 2.32 0.34 -17.61
N ALA A 157 3.59 0.38 -17.26
CA ALA A 157 4.32 1.61 -16.98
C ALA A 157 4.42 2.58 -18.17
N ASP A 158 4.28 2.07 -19.39
CA ASP A 158 4.34 2.84 -20.63
C ASP A 158 3.00 3.44 -21.09
N GLY A 159 1.91 3.25 -20.31
CA GLY A 159 0.59 3.76 -20.65
C GLY A 159 -0.19 2.91 -21.66
N SER A 160 0.37 1.82 -22.18
CA SER A 160 -0.21 1.04 -23.28
C SER A 160 -1.37 0.13 -22.89
N LEU A 161 -1.53 -0.16 -21.61
CA LEU A 161 -2.54 -1.09 -21.13
C LEU A 161 -2.95 -0.78 -19.69
N ILE A 162 -4.26 -0.73 -19.45
CA ILE A 162 -4.87 -0.87 -18.13
C ILE A 162 -6.05 -1.83 -18.23
N ARG A 163 -6.25 -2.70 -17.24
CA ARG A 163 -7.39 -3.63 -17.20
C ARG A 163 -7.75 -4.05 -15.79
N THR A 164 -9.01 -4.42 -15.58
CA THR A 164 -9.50 -4.97 -14.32
C THR A 164 -9.08 -6.45 -14.20
N LEU A 165 -8.37 -6.79 -13.12
CA LEU A 165 -8.05 -8.17 -12.76
C LEU A 165 -9.21 -8.80 -11.97
N ALA A 166 -9.73 -8.12 -10.97
CA ALA A 166 -10.85 -8.60 -10.14
C ALA A 166 -11.78 -7.46 -9.74
N ALA A 167 -13.08 -7.70 -9.87
CA ALA A 167 -14.16 -6.82 -9.42
C ALA A 167 -15.46 -7.63 -9.23
N PRO A 168 -16.32 -7.24 -8.29
CA PRO A 168 -16.06 -6.28 -7.23
C PRO A 168 -15.22 -6.90 -6.12
N VAL A 169 -14.35 -6.12 -5.48
CA VAL A 169 -13.59 -6.48 -4.27
C VAL A 169 -13.95 -5.48 -3.19
N GLU A 170 -14.08 -5.92 -1.94
CA GLU A 170 -14.56 -5.06 -0.86
C GLU A 170 -13.41 -4.21 -0.29
N MET A 171 -13.34 -2.94 -0.70
CA MET A 171 -12.29 -1.99 -0.29
C MET A 171 -10.89 -2.62 -0.31
N PRO A 172 -10.40 -3.09 -1.50
CA PRO A 172 -9.06 -3.67 -1.62
C PRO A 172 -8.02 -2.60 -1.31
N ASN A 173 -7.05 -2.97 -0.47
CA ASN A 173 -6.01 -2.09 0.01
C ASN A 173 -4.63 -2.67 -0.39
N GLY A 174 -3.85 -3.22 0.54
CA GLY A 174 -2.55 -3.77 0.26
C GLY A 174 -2.53 -4.77 -0.89
N VAL A 175 -1.54 -4.62 -1.79
CA VAL A 175 -1.27 -5.57 -2.87
C VAL A 175 0.21 -5.98 -2.87
N GLY A 176 0.50 -7.27 -3.11
CA GLY A 176 1.87 -7.77 -3.17
C GLY A 176 1.97 -9.07 -3.95
N LEU A 177 3.11 -9.27 -4.60
CA LEU A 177 3.39 -10.50 -5.36
C LEU A 177 4.14 -11.53 -4.51
N SER A 178 3.85 -12.81 -4.74
CA SER A 178 4.69 -13.90 -4.23
C SER A 178 6.11 -13.82 -4.81
N PRO A 179 7.13 -14.44 -4.18
CA PRO A 179 8.52 -14.37 -4.64
C PRO A 179 8.72 -14.85 -6.10
N ASP A 180 7.92 -15.78 -6.55
CA ASP A 180 7.90 -16.30 -7.93
C ASP A 180 6.96 -15.53 -8.87
N GLU A 181 6.22 -14.56 -8.35
CA GLU A 181 5.19 -13.77 -9.04
C GLU A 181 4.03 -14.60 -9.60
N SER A 182 3.83 -15.83 -9.12
CA SER A 182 2.70 -16.66 -9.54
C SER A 182 1.39 -16.31 -8.81
N THR A 183 1.47 -15.54 -7.73
CA THR A 183 0.32 -15.18 -6.89
C THR A 183 0.34 -13.69 -6.56
N LEU A 184 -0.83 -13.04 -6.73
CA LEU A 184 -1.08 -11.70 -6.20
C LEU A 184 -1.87 -11.81 -4.90
N TYR A 185 -1.32 -11.28 -3.82
CA TYR A 185 -2.02 -11.12 -2.55
C TYR A 185 -2.75 -9.79 -2.50
N VAL A 186 -3.96 -9.78 -1.92
CA VAL A 186 -4.80 -8.59 -1.79
C VAL A 186 -5.44 -8.57 -0.41
N ALA A 187 -5.25 -7.49 0.32
CA ALA A 187 -5.91 -7.25 1.59
C ALA A 187 -7.25 -6.52 1.39
N GLU A 188 -8.31 -7.03 2.01
CA GLU A 188 -9.59 -6.33 2.15
C GLU A 188 -9.67 -5.63 3.50
N THR A 189 -9.96 -4.32 3.50
CA THR A 189 -9.92 -3.51 4.72
C THR A 189 -11.05 -3.84 5.71
N PRO A 190 -12.35 -3.76 5.37
CA PRO A 190 -13.42 -3.82 6.38
C PRO A 190 -13.52 -5.16 7.08
N ALA A 191 -13.24 -6.24 6.37
CA ALA A 191 -13.39 -7.59 6.87
C ALA A 191 -12.07 -8.20 7.39
N ALA A 192 -10.96 -7.45 7.33
CA ALA A 192 -9.61 -7.91 7.66
C ALA A 192 -9.31 -9.29 7.05
N ARG A 193 -9.46 -9.40 5.71
CA ARG A 193 -9.23 -10.62 4.95
C ARG A 193 -8.05 -10.47 4.01
N LEU A 194 -7.27 -11.54 3.87
CA LEU A 194 -6.24 -11.67 2.87
C LEU A 194 -6.69 -12.68 1.81
N TRP A 195 -6.65 -12.27 0.55
CA TRP A 195 -6.97 -13.06 -0.62
C TRP A 195 -5.74 -13.30 -1.48
N ALA A 196 -5.74 -14.40 -2.23
CA ALA A 196 -4.74 -14.73 -3.24
C ALA A 196 -5.40 -14.94 -4.59
N PHE A 197 -4.80 -14.38 -5.63
CA PHE A 197 -5.18 -14.57 -7.02
C PHE A 197 -4.04 -15.28 -7.75
N ASP A 198 -4.25 -16.54 -8.15
CA ASP A 198 -3.26 -17.32 -8.91
C ASP A 198 -3.14 -16.74 -10.32
N LEU A 199 -1.98 -16.21 -10.67
CA LEU A 199 -1.73 -15.54 -11.95
C LEU A 199 -1.39 -16.56 -13.03
N ILE A 200 -2.05 -16.46 -14.19
CA ILE A 200 -1.78 -17.29 -15.37
C ILE A 200 -0.91 -16.55 -16.39
N GLU A 201 -0.94 -15.23 -16.36
CA GLU A 201 -0.07 -14.31 -17.10
C GLU A 201 -0.18 -12.91 -16.46
N PRO A 202 0.70 -11.96 -16.77
CA PRO A 202 0.62 -10.59 -16.25
C PRO A 202 -0.77 -9.97 -16.45
N GLY A 203 -1.36 -9.54 -15.34
CA GLY A 203 -2.70 -8.94 -15.31
C GLY A 203 -3.86 -9.89 -15.56
N ARG A 204 -3.65 -11.22 -15.52
CA ARG A 204 -4.72 -12.21 -15.59
C ARG A 204 -4.60 -13.26 -14.52
N ALA A 205 -5.69 -13.52 -13.81
CA ALA A 205 -5.77 -14.52 -12.77
C ALA A 205 -6.71 -15.67 -13.18
N LYS A 206 -6.37 -16.88 -12.71
CA LYS A 206 -7.29 -18.01 -12.71
C LYS A 206 -8.42 -17.71 -11.71
N LYS A 207 -9.65 -17.65 -12.22
CA LYS A 207 -10.81 -17.38 -11.37
C LYS A 207 -11.33 -18.65 -10.73
N LEU A 208 -11.45 -18.63 -9.40
CA LEU A 208 -12.19 -19.69 -8.69
C LEU A 208 -13.70 -19.52 -8.92
N PRO A 209 -14.44 -20.64 -9.02
CA PRO A 209 -15.90 -20.61 -9.11
C PRO A 209 -16.55 -20.18 -7.79
N TRP A 210 -17.86 -19.99 -7.80
CA TRP A 210 -18.65 -19.85 -6.58
C TRP A 210 -18.29 -20.96 -5.56
N PRO A 211 -18.10 -20.65 -4.26
CA PRO A 211 -18.53 -19.43 -3.56
C PRO A 211 -17.48 -18.30 -3.46
N SER A 212 -16.38 -18.34 -4.21
CA SER A 212 -15.48 -17.19 -4.23
C SER A 212 -16.21 -15.94 -4.78
N PRO A 213 -16.21 -14.80 -4.07
CA PRO A 213 -17.00 -13.64 -4.46
C PRO A 213 -16.46 -12.92 -5.69
N HIS A 214 -15.16 -13.08 -5.99
CA HIS A 214 -14.45 -12.36 -7.07
C HIS A 214 -13.40 -13.24 -7.77
N GLY A 215 -13.38 -14.53 -7.48
CA GLY A 215 -12.48 -15.50 -8.10
C GLY A 215 -11.14 -15.68 -7.38
N GLY A 216 -10.88 -14.98 -6.28
CA GLY A 216 -9.69 -15.18 -5.44
C GLY A 216 -9.87 -16.33 -4.44
N ARG A 217 -8.75 -16.85 -3.96
CA ARG A 217 -8.67 -17.84 -2.89
C ARG A 217 -8.51 -17.12 -1.54
N PHE A 218 -9.39 -17.43 -0.59
CA PHE A 218 -9.24 -16.93 0.79
C PHE A 218 -8.02 -17.55 1.46
N ILE A 219 -7.18 -16.72 2.09
CA ILE A 219 -5.97 -17.16 2.79
C ILE A 219 -6.18 -17.13 4.30
N ALA A 220 -6.49 -15.96 4.82
CA ALA A 220 -6.63 -15.75 6.25
C ALA A 220 -7.49 -14.52 6.55
N GLY A 221 -7.93 -14.41 7.80
CA GLY A 221 -8.58 -13.22 8.32
C GLY A 221 -8.31 -13.06 9.80
N SER A 222 -8.32 -11.82 10.27
CA SER A 222 -8.22 -11.55 11.71
C SER A 222 -9.53 -11.80 12.42
N SER A 223 -9.43 -12.28 13.67
CA SER A 223 -10.59 -12.38 14.57
C SER A 223 -10.89 -11.04 15.23
N GLY A 224 -12.13 -10.85 15.65
CA GLY A 224 -12.59 -9.61 16.28
C GLY A 224 -12.75 -8.47 15.29
N TYR A 225 -12.84 -7.24 15.81
CA TYR A 225 -12.94 -6.04 14.98
C TYR A 225 -11.55 -5.51 14.64
N GLN A 226 -11.09 -5.87 13.47
CA GLN A 226 -9.83 -5.45 12.87
C GLN A 226 -10.07 -4.98 11.44
N ARG A 227 -9.08 -4.27 10.88
CA ARG A 227 -9.09 -3.86 9.48
C ARG A 227 -7.69 -4.06 8.92
N PHE A 228 -7.58 -4.67 7.74
CA PHE A 228 -6.33 -4.80 7.03
C PHE A 228 -6.07 -3.55 6.19
N ASP A 229 -4.79 -3.17 6.10
CA ASP A 229 -4.33 -2.03 5.31
C ASP A 229 -3.28 -2.49 4.29
N SER A 230 -2.26 -1.71 4.01
CA SER A 230 -1.20 -2.06 3.07
C SER A 230 -0.38 -3.26 3.53
N LEU A 231 0.39 -3.85 2.63
CA LEU A 231 1.16 -5.06 2.92
C LEU A 231 2.53 -5.06 2.23
N ALA A 232 3.45 -5.85 2.79
CA ALA A 232 4.68 -6.27 2.14
C ALA A 232 4.86 -7.78 2.25
N VAL A 233 5.65 -8.36 1.33
CA VAL A 233 5.94 -9.79 1.30
C VAL A 233 7.36 -10.03 1.79
N GLU A 234 7.57 -11.09 2.59
CA GLU A 234 8.89 -11.57 2.99
C GLU A 234 9.49 -12.49 1.92
N GLU A 235 10.81 -12.63 1.90
CA GLU A 235 11.52 -13.48 0.93
C GLU A 235 11.03 -14.94 0.94
N ASP A 236 10.59 -15.44 2.09
CA ASP A 236 10.05 -16.79 2.27
C ASP A 236 8.55 -16.90 1.93
N GLY A 237 7.95 -15.83 1.40
CA GLY A 237 6.56 -15.80 0.95
C GLY A 237 5.52 -15.45 2.02
N ARG A 238 5.91 -15.18 3.27
CA ARG A 238 4.96 -14.65 4.27
C ARG A 238 4.50 -13.26 3.88
N VAL A 239 3.27 -12.94 4.23
CA VAL A 239 2.64 -11.64 3.94
C VAL A 239 2.48 -10.86 5.24
N CYS A 240 3.15 -9.72 5.33
CA CYS A 240 3.10 -8.80 6.46
C CYS A 240 2.04 -7.74 6.17
N VAL A 241 0.87 -7.86 6.80
CA VAL A 241 -0.27 -6.96 6.57
C VAL A 241 -0.37 -5.96 7.72
N ALA A 242 -0.32 -4.68 7.41
CA ALA A 242 -0.60 -3.64 8.38
C ALA A 242 -2.04 -3.74 8.87
N THR A 243 -2.23 -3.60 10.17
CA THR A 243 -3.50 -3.91 10.83
C THR A 243 -3.96 -2.74 11.66
N LEU A 244 -5.11 -2.20 11.29
CA LEU A 244 -5.76 -1.08 11.98
C LEU A 244 -6.58 -1.58 13.16
N VAL A 245 -6.92 -0.65 14.05
CA VAL A 245 -7.70 -0.83 15.28
C VAL A 245 -6.83 -1.34 16.43
N ASN A 246 -6.30 -2.57 16.37
CA ASN A 246 -5.34 -3.03 17.38
C ASN A 246 -3.95 -2.38 17.23
N GLY A 247 -3.63 -1.89 16.04
CA GLY A 247 -2.31 -1.38 15.71
C GLY A 247 -1.26 -2.49 15.63
N GLY A 248 -0.55 -2.56 14.51
CA GLY A 248 0.51 -3.56 14.36
C GLY A 248 0.58 -4.21 12.98
N ILE A 249 1.40 -5.25 12.89
CA ILE A 249 1.58 -6.04 11.67
C ILE A 249 1.09 -7.46 11.91
N SER A 250 0.16 -7.93 11.08
CA SER A 250 -0.28 -9.32 11.03
C SER A 250 0.56 -10.07 9.99
N VAL A 251 1.41 -10.97 10.44
CA VAL A 251 2.24 -11.83 9.58
C VAL A 251 1.47 -13.09 9.26
N VAL A 252 1.11 -13.26 8.01
CA VAL A 252 0.33 -14.38 7.49
C VAL A 252 1.24 -15.37 6.78
N SER A 253 1.12 -16.66 7.10
CA SER A 253 1.74 -17.74 6.32
C SER A 253 0.72 -18.28 5.31
N PRO A 254 0.86 -17.98 3.99
CA PRO A 254 -0.20 -18.27 3.01
C PRO A 254 -0.50 -19.76 2.83
N GLU A 255 0.47 -20.63 3.08
CA GLU A 255 0.33 -22.08 2.93
C GLU A 255 -0.60 -22.70 3.97
N VAL A 256 -0.55 -22.21 5.21
CA VAL A 256 -1.31 -22.76 6.35
C VAL A 256 -2.38 -21.82 6.89
N GLY A 257 -2.42 -20.58 6.42
CA GLY A 257 -3.38 -19.56 6.87
C GLY A 257 -3.18 -19.09 8.32
N SER A 258 -2.01 -19.39 8.92
CA SER A 258 -1.72 -18.93 10.28
C SER A 258 -1.39 -17.44 10.31
N VAL A 259 -1.82 -16.75 11.37
CA VAL A 259 -1.61 -15.32 11.56
C VAL A 259 -0.91 -15.07 12.89
N GLU A 260 0.27 -14.43 12.83
CA GLU A 260 0.98 -13.89 13.99
C GLU A 260 0.78 -12.38 14.02
N HIS A 261 0.34 -11.80 15.14
CA HIS A 261 0.20 -10.36 15.28
C HIS A 261 1.32 -9.74 16.11
N ILE A 262 2.00 -8.75 15.54
CA ILE A 262 3.07 -7.97 16.18
C ILE A 262 2.52 -6.57 16.47
N PRO A 263 2.21 -6.23 17.73
CA PRO A 263 1.54 -4.97 18.07
C PRO A 263 2.50 -3.77 18.01
N PHE A 264 1.97 -2.64 17.54
CA PHE A 264 2.56 -1.30 17.61
C PHE A 264 1.57 -0.31 18.25
N PRO A 265 2.02 0.83 18.78
CA PRO A 265 1.18 1.68 19.64
C PRO A 265 0.13 2.52 18.91
N ASP A 266 0.19 2.61 17.57
CA ASP A 266 -0.73 3.42 16.78
C ASP A 266 -1.84 2.55 16.17
N PRO A 267 -3.13 2.86 16.44
CA PRO A 267 -4.25 2.12 15.86
C PRO A 267 -4.35 2.27 14.33
N TYR A 268 -3.65 3.24 13.75
CA TYR A 268 -3.43 3.37 12.32
C TYR A 268 -1.98 3.03 11.96
N THR A 269 -1.56 1.81 12.27
CA THR A 269 -0.37 1.19 11.67
C THR A 269 -0.75 0.79 10.25
N THR A 270 -0.34 1.56 9.25
CA THR A 270 -0.95 1.53 7.91
C THR A 270 -0.13 0.83 6.86
N ASN A 271 1.21 0.85 6.98
CA ASN A 271 2.06 0.25 5.96
C ASN A 271 3.39 -0.24 6.54
N ILE A 272 4.06 -1.11 5.79
CA ILE A 272 5.37 -1.68 6.08
C ILE A 272 6.17 -1.86 4.79
N CYS A 273 7.46 -1.49 4.79
CA CYS A 273 8.41 -1.89 3.76
C CYS A 273 9.69 -2.43 4.39
N PHE A 274 10.51 -3.07 3.57
CA PHE A 274 11.78 -3.64 4.02
C PHE A 274 12.96 -2.90 3.37
N GLY A 275 14.01 -2.71 4.15
CA GLY A 275 15.24 -2.07 3.72
C GLY A 275 16.41 -2.46 4.62
N GLY A 276 17.48 -1.66 4.56
CA GLY A 276 18.73 -1.95 5.26
C GLY A 276 19.48 -3.15 4.67
N ASP A 277 20.54 -3.56 5.35
CA ASP A 277 21.32 -4.71 4.94
C ASP A 277 20.46 -5.98 4.95
N GLU A 278 20.52 -6.75 3.86
CA GLU A 278 19.76 -7.99 3.68
C GLU A 278 18.23 -7.84 3.82
N LEU A 279 17.68 -6.63 3.67
CA LEU A 279 16.24 -6.34 3.81
C LEU A 279 15.66 -6.79 5.16
N ARG A 280 16.44 -6.70 6.24
CA ARG A 280 16.05 -7.12 7.59
C ARG A 280 15.68 -5.96 8.52
N THR A 281 15.49 -4.78 7.96
CA THR A 281 14.92 -3.64 8.67
C THR A 281 13.54 -3.35 8.11
N ALA A 282 12.51 -3.43 8.94
CA ALA A 282 11.18 -2.99 8.57
C ALA A 282 11.01 -1.50 8.89
N TYR A 283 10.53 -0.74 7.93
CA TYR A 283 10.06 0.63 8.12
C TYR A 283 8.54 0.63 8.11
N ILE A 284 7.93 1.20 9.15
CA ILE A 284 6.50 1.10 9.39
C ILE A 284 5.93 2.50 9.62
N THR A 285 4.83 2.80 8.97
CA THR A 285 4.08 4.05 9.15
C THR A 285 3.08 3.92 10.28
N LEU A 286 3.20 4.82 11.26
CA LEU A 286 2.24 5.04 12.35
C LEU A 286 1.47 6.31 12.02
N SER A 287 0.43 6.17 11.21
CA SER A 287 -0.09 7.29 10.41
C SER A 287 -0.95 8.25 11.21
N GLN A 288 -1.71 7.78 12.22
CA GLN A 288 -2.49 8.68 13.06
C GLN A 288 -1.58 9.64 13.84
N SER A 289 -0.50 9.12 14.43
CA SER A 289 0.46 9.89 15.20
C SER A 289 1.52 10.60 14.35
N GLY A 290 1.54 10.38 13.02
CA GLY A 290 2.45 11.02 12.09
C GLY A 290 3.91 10.61 12.27
N GLN A 291 4.17 9.31 12.47
CA GLN A 291 5.52 8.79 12.72
C GLN A 291 5.92 7.77 11.65
N LEU A 292 7.22 7.76 11.34
CA LEU A 292 7.89 6.65 10.67
C LEU A 292 8.80 5.98 11.70
N ILE A 293 8.68 4.66 11.84
CA ILE A 293 9.53 3.88 12.74
C ILE A 293 10.34 2.84 11.97
N GLU A 294 11.48 2.43 12.52
CA GLU A 294 12.25 1.27 12.07
C GLU A 294 12.29 0.18 13.13
N VAL A 295 12.28 -1.06 12.67
CA VAL A 295 12.23 -2.25 13.51
C VAL A 295 13.17 -3.30 12.95
N PRO A 296 14.11 -3.86 13.73
CA PRO A 296 14.82 -5.07 13.33
C PRO A 296 13.83 -6.21 13.06
N TRP A 297 13.82 -6.71 11.83
CA TRP A 297 12.86 -7.73 11.40
C TRP A 297 13.53 -9.11 11.37
N PRO A 298 12.86 -10.17 11.86
CA PRO A 298 13.51 -11.49 12.03
C PRO A 298 13.80 -12.21 10.71
N ARG A 299 13.11 -11.85 9.63
CA ARG A 299 13.23 -12.46 8.30
C ARG A 299 13.49 -11.38 7.26
N ALA A 300 14.12 -11.75 6.15
CA ALA A 300 14.35 -10.82 5.06
C ALA A 300 13.02 -10.47 4.36
N GLY A 301 12.86 -9.22 3.97
CA GLY A 301 11.82 -8.80 3.05
C GLY A 301 12.12 -9.28 1.62
N LEU A 302 11.07 -9.37 0.80
CA LEU A 302 11.21 -9.66 -0.62
C LEU A 302 11.80 -8.44 -1.35
N ALA A 303 12.86 -8.65 -2.12
CA ALA A 303 13.43 -7.61 -2.98
C ALA A 303 12.45 -7.25 -4.09
N LEU A 304 12.02 -5.98 -4.10
CA LEU A 304 11.07 -5.49 -5.09
C LEU A 304 11.73 -5.29 -6.46
N ASN A 305 10.93 -5.43 -7.51
CA ASN A 305 11.35 -5.11 -8.86
C ASN A 305 11.61 -3.60 -8.99
N TYR A 306 12.64 -3.23 -9.74
CA TYR A 306 13.06 -1.84 -10.01
C TYR A 306 13.56 -1.04 -8.81
N LEU A 307 13.32 -1.46 -7.57
CA LEU A 307 13.81 -0.76 -6.39
C LEU A 307 15.30 -1.03 -6.18
N ASN A 308 16.09 0.05 -6.09
CA ASN A 308 17.54 0.00 -5.84
C ASN A 308 18.34 -0.84 -6.89
N LYS A 309 17.93 -0.78 -8.15
CA LYS A 309 18.54 -1.51 -9.28
C LYS A 309 19.06 -0.57 -10.34
#